data_d726a57b9833b738f7f7f1264e656c32
#
_entry.id   d726a57b9833b738f7f7f1264e656c32
#
_cell.length_a   1.000
_cell.length_b   1.000
_cell.length_c   1.000
_cell.angle_alpha   90.00
_cell.angle_beta   90.00
_cell.angle_gamma   90.00
#
_symmetry.space_group_name_H-M   'P 1'
#
loop_
_entity.id
_entity.type
_entity.pdbx_description
1 polymer ?
#
loop_
_entity_poly.entity_id
_entity_poly.type
_entity_poly.pdbx_seq_one_letter_code
_entity_poly.pdbx_strand_id
1 'polypeptide(L)'
;YLIVDKSDGKQYIGSAYGESGIFDRWKCYVETKHGGNKQMEELICNYPERFENFQFSILQILPKTLTQDEVINVEGLYKQKLLSKEFGLNYN
;
A
#
# COMPACT_ATOMS: atom_id res chain seq x y z
N TYR A 1 -4.85 -3.15 -1.69
CA TYR A 1 -4.97 -2.89 -0.26
C TYR A 1 -4.72 -1.43 0.05
N LEU A 2 -5.10 -1.04 1.25
CA LEU A 2 -4.95 0.32 1.75
C LEU A 2 -4.10 0.33 3.01
N ILE A 3 -3.15 1.25 3.07
CA ILE A 3 -2.44 1.57 4.30
C ILE A 3 -2.73 3.03 4.62
N VAL A 4 -3.18 3.30 5.85
CA VAL A 4 -3.42 4.67 6.31
C VAL A 4 -2.46 4.96 7.46
N ASP A 5 -1.74 6.08 7.36
CA ASP A 5 -1.00 6.63 8.50
C ASP A 5 -1.99 7.41 9.34
N LYS A 6 -2.38 6.87 10.49
CA LYS A 6 -3.40 7.50 11.34
C LYS A 6 -2.93 8.79 11.99
N SER A 7 -1.64 9.10 11.94
CA SER A 7 -1.12 10.34 12.51
C SER A 7 -1.48 11.56 11.68
N ASP A 8 -1.65 11.41 10.36
CA ASP A 8 -1.96 12.52 9.45
C ASP A 8 -3.03 12.19 8.40
N GLY A 9 -3.49 10.94 8.34
CA GLY A 9 -4.51 10.51 7.40
C GLY A 9 -4.01 10.22 5.98
N LYS A 10 -2.72 10.26 5.74
CA LYS A 10 -2.18 9.95 4.41
C LYS A 10 -2.34 8.48 4.08
N GLN A 11 -2.67 8.20 2.81
CA GLN A 11 -3.03 6.87 2.33
C GLN A 11 -2.03 6.37 1.29
N TYR A 12 -1.80 5.07 1.33
CA TYR A 12 -1.04 4.35 0.30
C TYR A 12 -1.91 3.23 -0.25
N ILE A 13 -2.03 3.16 -1.57
CA ILE A 13 -2.74 2.10 -2.28
C ILE A 13 -1.72 1.17 -2.88
N GLY A 14 -1.87 -0.11 -2.60
CA GLY A 14 -1.02 -1.14 -3.20
C GLY A 14 -1.82 -2.32 -3.68
N SER A 15 -1.17 -3.21 -4.39
CA SER A 15 -1.75 -4.47 -4.82
C SER A 15 -0.83 -5.63 -4.47
N ALA A 16 -1.42 -6.80 -4.27
CA ALA A 16 -0.71 -8.04 -4.04
C ALA A 16 -1.09 -9.02 -5.14
N TYR A 17 -0.09 -9.72 -5.66
CA TYR A 17 -0.24 -10.62 -6.79
C TYR A 17 0.41 -11.98 -6.45
N GLY A 18 -0.22 -13.07 -6.93
CA GLY A 18 0.25 -14.44 -6.66
C GLY A 18 -0.57 -15.15 -5.59
N GLU A 19 -0.25 -16.43 -5.34
CA GLU A 19 -1.05 -17.30 -4.46
C GLU A 19 -1.13 -16.81 -3.02
N SER A 20 0.00 -16.37 -2.46
CA SER A 20 0.09 -15.87 -1.09
C SER A 20 0.12 -14.34 -1.04
N GLY A 21 -0.37 -13.69 -2.10
CA GLY A 21 -0.16 -12.29 -2.41
C GLY A 21 -0.24 -11.34 -1.24
N ILE A 22 -1.46 -11.18 -0.65
CA ILE A 22 -1.65 -10.21 0.44
C ILE A 22 -0.87 -10.59 1.71
N PHE A 23 -0.81 -11.87 2.03
CA PHE A 23 -0.09 -12.35 3.21
C PHE A 23 1.40 -12.06 3.10
N ASP A 24 2.01 -12.44 1.98
CA ASP A 24 3.45 -12.22 1.75
C ASP A 24 3.77 -10.74 1.70
N ARG A 25 2.90 -9.94 1.08
CA ARG A 25 3.10 -8.51 0.98
C ARG A 25 3.05 -7.83 2.36
N TRP A 26 2.06 -8.18 3.16
CA TRP A 26 1.94 -7.61 4.51
C TRP A 26 3.05 -8.09 5.44
N LYS A 27 3.50 -9.33 5.28
CA LYS A 27 4.68 -9.83 5.99
C LYS A 27 5.91 -8.98 5.67
N CYS A 28 6.10 -8.62 4.41
CA CYS A 28 7.16 -7.73 3.99
C CYS A 28 7.08 -6.37 4.71
N TYR A 29 5.90 -5.79 4.84
CA TYR A 29 5.73 -4.55 5.61
C TYR A 29 6.08 -4.73 7.08
N VAL A 30 5.68 -5.83 7.70
CA VAL A 30 6.01 -6.11 9.10
C VAL A 30 7.52 -6.21 9.28
N GLU A 31 8.22 -6.85 8.36
CA GLU A 31 9.67 -7.04 8.43
C GLU A 31 10.45 -5.77 8.12
N THR A 32 10.03 -5.01 7.11
CA THR A 32 10.78 -3.84 6.62
C THR A 32 10.20 -2.51 7.07
N LYS A 33 8.93 -2.48 7.52
CA LYS A 33 8.13 -1.30 7.87
C LYS A 33 7.72 -0.44 6.69
N HIS A 34 8.27 -0.64 5.51
CA HIS A 34 7.98 0.18 4.32
C HIS A 34 7.66 -0.65 3.06
N GLY A 35 7.85 -1.96 3.09
CA GLY A 35 7.55 -2.85 1.96
C GLY A 35 8.31 -2.53 0.67
N GLY A 36 9.42 -1.82 0.75
CA GLY A 36 10.19 -1.40 -0.41
C GLY A 36 9.64 -0.18 -1.14
N ASN A 37 8.59 0.46 -0.63
CA ASN A 37 8.05 1.70 -1.20
C ASN A 37 8.94 2.88 -0.79
N LYS A 38 9.45 3.62 -1.78
CA LYS A 38 10.43 4.70 -1.53
C LYS A 38 9.89 5.81 -0.66
N GLN A 39 8.65 6.22 -0.86
CA GLN A 39 8.05 7.30 -0.07
C GLN A 39 7.84 6.87 1.37
N MET A 40 7.41 5.64 1.59
CA MET A 40 7.28 5.07 2.92
C MET A 40 8.64 4.84 3.57
N GLU A 41 9.64 4.43 2.79
CA GLU A 41 11.01 4.27 3.28
C GLU A 41 11.56 5.58 3.83
N GLU A 42 11.40 6.68 3.09
CA GLU A 42 11.78 8.01 3.55
C GLU A 42 11.04 8.42 4.81
N LEU A 43 9.72 8.19 4.84
CA LEU A 43 8.89 8.52 5.99
C LEU A 43 9.35 7.77 7.25
N ILE A 44 9.56 6.47 7.14
CA ILE A 44 9.96 5.61 8.26
C ILE A 44 11.40 5.91 8.68
N CYS A 45 12.29 6.22 7.73
CA CYS A 45 13.66 6.61 8.03
C CYS A 45 13.71 7.88 8.91
N ASN A 46 12.87 8.86 8.59
CA ASN A 46 12.82 10.12 9.33
C ASN A 46 11.98 10.03 10.60
N TYR A 47 10.94 9.21 10.60
CA TYR A 47 9.97 9.08 11.68
C TYR A 47 9.62 7.62 11.93
N PRO A 48 10.54 6.83 12.52
CA PRO A 48 10.35 5.37 12.67
C PRO A 48 9.09 4.98 13.46
N GLU A 49 8.65 5.83 14.36
CA GLU A 49 7.46 5.62 15.20
C GLU A 49 6.15 5.64 14.41
N ARG A 50 6.17 6.19 13.20
CA ARG A 50 4.95 6.28 12.36
C ARG A 50 4.41 4.92 11.96
N PHE A 51 5.25 3.90 11.87
CA PHE A 51 4.80 2.55 11.54
C PHE A 51 3.73 2.04 12.51
N GLU A 52 3.81 2.41 13.78
CA GLU A 52 2.84 2.01 14.80
C GLU A 52 1.45 2.60 14.54
N ASN A 53 1.37 3.66 13.73
CA ASN A 53 0.13 4.33 13.38
C ASN A 53 -0.44 3.85 12.04
N PHE A 54 0.22 2.92 11.36
CA PHE A 54 -0.27 2.38 10.09
C PHE A 54 -1.41 1.41 10.33
N GLN A 55 -2.50 1.63 9.60
CA GLN A 55 -3.62 0.70 9.56
C GLN A 55 -3.69 0.06 8.18
N PHE A 56 -3.72 -1.27 8.16
CA PHE A 56 -3.77 -2.06 6.93
C PHE A 56 -5.20 -2.56 6.72
N SER A 57 -5.71 -2.39 5.49
CA SER A 57 -7.06 -2.81 5.14
C SER A 57 -7.09 -3.41 3.73
N ILE A 58 -8.02 -4.32 3.51
CA ILE A 58 -8.30 -4.84 2.17
C ILE A 58 -9.37 -3.96 1.54
N LEU A 59 -9.05 -3.34 0.38
CA LEU A 59 -10.02 -2.56 -0.38
C LEU A 59 -10.90 -3.45 -1.24
N GLN A 60 -10.29 -4.42 -1.92
CA GLN A 60 -10.98 -5.31 -2.81
C GLN A 60 -10.19 -6.60 -2.99
N ILE A 61 -10.90 -7.73 -2.98
CA ILE A 61 -10.32 -9.02 -3.34
C ILE A 61 -10.57 -9.24 -4.83
N LEU A 62 -9.51 -9.47 -5.58
CA LEU A 62 -9.59 -9.66 -7.02
C LEU A 62 -9.55 -11.16 -7.38
N PRO A 63 -10.22 -11.58 -8.47
CA PRO A 63 -10.11 -12.96 -8.96
C PRO A 63 -8.65 -13.31 -9.27
N LYS A 64 -8.24 -14.52 -8.93
CA LYS A 64 -6.88 -15.02 -9.22
C LYS A 64 -6.59 -15.17 -10.70
N THR A 65 -7.64 -15.12 -11.55
CA THR A 65 -7.53 -15.20 -12.99
C THR A 65 -7.06 -13.91 -13.65
N LEU A 66 -7.04 -12.79 -12.92
CA LEU A 66 -6.58 -11.52 -13.47
C LEU A 66 -5.08 -11.56 -13.74
N THR A 67 -4.68 -10.93 -14.84
CA THR A 67 -3.26 -10.71 -15.14
C THR A 67 -2.69 -9.65 -14.20
N GLN A 68 -1.36 -9.59 -14.11
CA GLN A 68 -0.68 -8.56 -13.32
C GLN A 68 -1.07 -7.16 -13.80
N ASP A 69 -1.15 -6.96 -15.12
CA ASP A 69 -1.53 -5.66 -15.69
C ASP A 69 -2.96 -5.26 -15.30
N GLU A 70 -3.89 -6.22 -15.28
CA GLU A 70 -5.26 -5.97 -14.85
C GLU A 70 -5.31 -5.59 -13.36
N VAL A 71 -4.52 -6.25 -12.53
CA VAL A 71 -4.41 -5.92 -11.10
C VAL A 71 -3.86 -4.50 -10.92
N ILE A 72 -2.81 -4.14 -11.66
CA ILE A 72 -2.21 -2.80 -11.61
C ILE A 72 -3.22 -1.74 -12.06
N ASN A 73 -4.06 -2.05 -13.07
CA ASN A 73 -5.09 -1.12 -13.53
C ASN A 73 -6.13 -0.85 -12.44
N VAL A 74 -6.55 -1.86 -11.69
CA VAL A 74 -7.46 -1.69 -10.55
C VAL A 74 -6.80 -0.85 -9.46
N GLU A 75 -5.53 -1.11 -9.15
CA GLU A 75 -4.76 -0.30 -8.22
C GLU A 75 -4.75 1.17 -8.64
N GLY A 76 -4.48 1.45 -9.92
CA GLY A 76 -4.47 2.80 -10.46
C GLY A 76 -5.81 3.51 -10.32
N LEU A 77 -6.91 2.77 -10.50
CA LEU A 77 -8.25 3.31 -10.32
C LEU A 77 -8.49 3.77 -8.88
N TYR A 78 -8.08 2.97 -7.89
CA TYR A 78 -8.19 3.35 -6.48
C TYR A 78 -7.30 4.55 -6.14
N LYS A 79 -6.09 4.62 -6.70
CA LYS A 79 -5.23 5.81 -6.54
C LYS A 79 -5.93 7.08 -7.02
N GLN A 80 -6.62 7.02 -8.15
CA GLN A 80 -7.37 8.15 -8.68
C GLN A 80 -8.55 8.52 -7.78
N LYS A 81 -9.31 7.54 -7.33
CA LYS A 81 -10.50 7.77 -6.49
C LYS A 81 -10.15 8.33 -5.12
N LEU A 82 -9.05 7.89 -4.55
CA LEU A 82 -8.63 8.27 -3.20
C LEU A 82 -7.57 9.38 -3.20
N LEU A 83 -7.13 9.83 -4.37
CA LEU A 83 -6.15 10.90 -4.52
C LEU A 83 -4.85 10.65 -3.74
N SER A 84 -4.41 9.37 -3.71
CA SER A 84 -3.27 8.96 -2.91
C SER A 84 -1.93 9.42 -3.45
N LYS A 85 -1.88 9.82 -4.74
CA LYS A 85 -0.69 10.43 -5.33
C LYS A 85 -0.56 11.90 -4.93
N GLU A 86 -1.66 12.64 -5.00
CA GLU A 86 -1.69 14.08 -4.74
C GLU A 86 -1.59 14.39 -3.25
N PHE A 87 -2.29 13.61 -2.41
CA PHE A 87 -2.41 13.89 -0.97
C PHE A 87 -1.95 12.75 -0.08
N GLY A 88 -1.34 11.70 -0.63
CA GLY A 88 -0.98 10.50 0.11
C GLY A 88 0.47 10.06 -0.09
N LEU A 89 0.66 8.75 0.03
CA LEU A 89 1.98 8.12 0.06
C LEU A 89 2.35 7.37 -1.23
N ASN A 90 1.57 7.52 -2.30
CA ASN A 90 1.90 6.94 -3.59
C ASN A 90 2.71 7.92 -4.43
N TYR A 91 3.91 7.51 -4.87
CA TYR A 91 4.72 8.32 -5.78
C TYR A 91 4.18 8.31 -7.21
N ASN A 92 3.65 7.16 -7.63
CA ASN A 92 3.24 6.98 -9.03
C ASN A 92 1.87 6.34 -9.17
#